data_7b7ef212039873ad179a728dbe72f53e
#
_entry.id   7b7ef212039873ad179a728dbe72f53e
#
_cell.length_a   1.000
_cell.length_b   1.000
_cell.length_c   1.000
_cell.angle_alpha   90.00
_cell.angle_beta   90.00
_cell.angle_gamma   90.00
#
_symmetry.space_group_name_H-M   'P 1'
#
loop_
_entity.id
_entity.type
_entity.pdbx_description
1 polymer ?
#
loop_
_entity_poly.entity_id
_entity_poly.type
_entity_poly.pdbx_seq_one_letter_code
_entity_poly.pdbx_strand_id
1 'polypeptide(L)'
;MDTPKNAIVLMFDTLSAKYIGCYGNGWIKTPNMDRLAREGVLFENWYTEGLPTVPCRRAMLTGRYTLPQSGWVALSMDDTTIADLCWGRPIDTALVFDCPMFRLPKFGYTRGFDKVWFLHGHEADEHFFDGDPLIHMDVDDYFDETSCEKYSARSGKEALEAIKAMSASLLSEVQYWKTPEDRYVAKTIKKAVEYLRQVDRNKQFFLWIDSFDPHEPWLPPSTYMGLPCPYDPDWKGKDEFMPLPDIANEVYTEEQLHHIRMLYAELVTLCDTWLGHLMDAIRELGLESSTLLMMVSDHGSPQGNGEWGHGLMRKCRPWPYEELARAPVIARCPGVKPGQRIKAFTQSCDVAPTVCDWLGIGVHPDMQGKSLLPLMRGEVDKVRDFAIAGYYDYSWAIYTEDWSYIHWLTDAETAEVMRATFYSKSVPKEHLEALGRKGFALDQDAMKGADKAEPLEGKTLTYFDTLDGKEQWTCTPCLLYTSRCV
;
A
#
# COMPACT_ATOMS: atom_id res chain seq x y z
N MET A 1 4.22 27.43 -28.93
CA MET A 1 3.27 26.67 -28.11
C MET A 1 4.02 26.25 -26.87
N ASP A 2 3.44 26.43 -25.69
CA ASP A 2 4.08 25.97 -24.46
C ASP A 2 4.14 24.44 -24.48
N THR A 3 5.23 23.89 -23.96
CA THR A 3 5.40 22.42 -23.87
C THR A 3 4.30 21.85 -22.98
N PRO A 4 3.58 20.78 -23.44
CA PRO A 4 2.52 20.17 -22.63
C PRO A 4 3.05 19.71 -21.27
N LYS A 5 2.35 20.06 -20.20
CA LYS A 5 2.67 19.62 -18.85
C LYS A 5 2.10 18.22 -18.60
N ASN A 6 2.92 17.31 -18.15
CA ASN A 6 2.53 15.90 -17.90
C ASN A 6 2.66 15.58 -16.42
N ALA A 7 1.93 14.59 -15.95
CA ALA A 7 2.06 14.09 -14.58
C ALA A 7 2.19 12.56 -14.56
N ILE A 8 3.13 12.08 -13.75
CA ILE A 8 3.32 10.67 -13.44
C ILE A 8 3.28 10.52 -11.92
N VAL A 9 2.40 9.68 -11.42
CA VAL A 9 2.39 9.23 -10.03
C VAL A 9 2.81 7.77 -10.02
N LEU A 10 3.91 7.45 -9.35
CA LEU A 10 4.38 6.09 -9.08
C LEU A 10 4.09 5.78 -7.62
N MET A 11 3.18 4.85 -7.40
CA MET A 11 2.83 4.31 -6.09
C MET A 11 3.60 3.01 -5.84
N PHE A 12 4.18 2.90 -4.66
CA PHE A 12 4.68 1.65 -4.09
C PHE A 12 3.86 1.33 -2.83
N ASP A 13 3.21 0.17 -2.79
CA ASP A 13 2.41 -0.24 -1.62
C ASP A 13 3.31 -0.65 -0.46
N THR A 14 2.98 -0.19 0.73
CA THR A 14 3.66 -0.58 1.98
C THR A 14 5.17 -0.23 2.00
N LEU A 15 5.61 0.76 1.22
CA LEU A 15 7.01 1.19 1.23
C LEU A 15 7.30 2.04 2.47
N SER A 16 8.20 1.56 3.31
CA SER A 16 8.60 2.25 4.54
C SER A 16 9.76 3.22 4.32
N ALA A 17 9.63 4.45 4.80
CA ALA A 17 10.71 5.44 4.77
C ALA A 17 11.99 4.97 5.51
N LYS A 18 11.85 4.07 6.49
CA LYS A 18 12.98 3.49 7.24
C LYS A 18 13.92 2.64 6.38
N TYR A 19 13.46 2.22 5.20
CA TYR A 19 14.23 1.41 4.26
C TYR A 19 14.70 2.21 3.03
N ILE A 20 14.88 3.52 3.16
CA ILE A 20 15.33 4.38 2.07
C ILE A 20 16.52 5.24 2.50
N GLY A 21 17.59 5.26 1.69
CA GLY A 21 18.82 5.97 1.99
C GLY A 21 18.62 7.46 2.26
N CYS A 22 17.90 8.17 1.39
CA CYS A 22 17.63 9.62 1.55
C CYS A 22 16.74 9.95 2.76
N TYR A 23 16.07 8.98 3.38
CA TYR A 23 15.37 9.13 4.65
C TYR A 23 16.23 8.77 5.87
N GLY A 24 17.50 8.42 5.67
CA GLY A 24 18.46 8.22 6.75
C GLY A 24 18.96 6.78 6.96
N ASN A 25 18.49 5.82 6.16
CA ASN A 25 19.01 4.45 6.21
C ASN A 25 20.40 4.37 5.58
N GLY A 26 21.41 3.98 6.37
CA GLY A 26 22.81 3.97 5.91
C GLY A 26 23.29 2.65 5.29
N TRP A 27 22.49 1.58 5.32
CA TRP A 27 22.92 0.26 4.88
C TRP A 27 22.16 -0.28 3.65
N ILE A 28 20.94 0.16 3.42
CA ILE A 28 20.15 -0.28 2.26
C ILE A 28 20.60 0.39 0.97
N LYS A 29 20.43 -0.29 -0.15
CA LYS A 29 20.80 0.21 -1.46
C LYS A 29 19.58 0.75 -2.20
N THR A 30 19.39 2.06 -2.12
CA THR A 30 18.31 2.78 -2.82
C THR A 30 18.83 4.00 -3.60
N PRO A 31 19.84 3.79 -4.51
CA PRO A 31 20.51 4.90 -5.18
C PRO A 31 19.61 5.72 -6.11
N ASN A 32 18.52 5.14 -6.63
CA ASN A 32 17.61 5.84 -7.53
C ASN A 32 16.57 6.68 -6.78
N MET A 33 16.07 6.22 -5.62
CA MET A 33 15.27 7.04 -4.70
C MET A 33 16.11 8.21 -4.18
N ASP A 34 17.37 7.96 -3.85
CA ASP A 34 18.32 9.01 -3.46
C ASP A 34 18.62 9.99 -4.62
N ARG A 35 18.69 9.48 -5.86
CA ARG A 35 18.82 10.32 -7.06
C ARG A 35 17.59 11.18 -7.24
N LEU A 36 16.38 10.61 -7.13
CA LEU A 36 15.13 11.35 -7.24
C LEU A 36 15.03 12.46 -6.19
N ALA A 37 15.47 12.19 -4.95
CA ALA A 37 15.51 13.20 -3.88
C ALA A 37 16.52 14.32 -4.17
N ARG A 38 17.68 13.99 -4.73
CA ARG A 38 18.66 15.01 -5.14
C ARG A 38 18.19 15.85 -6.32
N GLU A 39 17.45 15.25 -7.26
CA GLU A 39 16.91 15.94 -8.46
C GLU A 39 15.58 16.64 -8.17
N GLY A 40 14.94 16.37 -7.03
CA GLY A 40 13.61 16.83 -6.69
C GLY A 40 13.48 17.37 -5.27
N VAL A 41 12.35 17.07 -4.65
CA VAL A 41 11.95 17.51 -3.32
C VAL A 41 11.54 16.28 -2.51
N LEU A 42 12.07 16.16 -1.31
CA LEU A 42 11.73 15.11 -0.35
C LEU A 42 10.80 15.69 0.72
N PHE A 43 9.69 15.01 1.01
CA PHE A 43 8.77 15.37 2.09
C PHE A 43 9.08 14.52 3.33
N GLU A 44 9.49 15.17 4.42
CA GLU A 44 9.88 14.46 5.64
C GLU A 44 8.67 14.02 6.47
N ASN A 45 7.59 14.79 6.44
CA ASN A 45 6.39 14.58 7.25
C ASN A 45 5.15 14.40 6.35
N TRP A 46 5.17 13.30 5.58
CA TRP A 46 4.00 12.86 4.83
C TRP A 46 3.26 11.78 5.62
N TYR A 47 1.96 12.00 5.82
CA TYR A 47 1.10 11.09 6.56
C TYR A 47 -0.08 10.61 5.73
N THR A 48 -0.35 9.31 5.81
CA THR A 48 -1.55 8.71 5.22
C THR A 48 -2.72 8.97 6.14
N GLU A 49 -3.73 9.68 5.65
CA GLU A 49 -4.86 10.08 6.50
C GLU A 49 -5.81 8.92 6.81
N GLY A 50 -6.11 8.07 5.84
CA GLY A 50 -6.98 6.90 5.99
C GLY A 50 -6.21 5.60 5.69
N LEU A 51 -6.22 4.68 6.65
CA LEU A 51 -5.53 3.41 6.59
C LEU A 51 -6.50 2.26 6.31
N PRO A 52 -6.05 1.17 5.67
CA PRO A 52 -4.81 1.03 4.92
C PRO A 52 -4.99 1.33 3.42
N THR A 53 -4.58 0.46 2.57
CA THR A 53 -4.46 0.48 1.10
C THR A 53 -5.58 1.19 0.33
N VAL A 54 -6.85 0.78 0.51
CA VAL A 54 -8.01 1.30 -0.25
C VAL A 54 -8.39 2.72 0.18
N PRO A 55 -8.57 3.04 1.46
CA PRO A 55 -8.85 4.41 1.91
C PRO A 55 -7.75 5.39 1.49
N CYS A 56 -6.48 5.00 1.58
CA CYS A 56 -5.37 5.84 1.17
C CYS A 56 -5.43 6.19 -0.33
N ARG A 57 -5.63 5.17 -1.19
CA ARG A 57 -5.75 5.38 -2.64
C ARG A 57 -6.96 6.26 -2.99
N ARG A 58 -8.07 6.09 -2.27
CA ARG A 58 -9.22 6.98 -2.42
C ARG A 58 -8.85 8.43 -2.12
N ALA A 59 -8.16 8.69 -1.00
CA ALA A 59 -7.71 10.01 -0.65
C ALA A 59 -6.78 10.60 -1.71
N MET A 60 -5.81 9.83 -2.19
CA MET A 60 -4.85 10.27 -3.23
C MET A 60 -5.52 10.59 -4.56
N LEU A 61 -6.52 9.82 -4.98
CA LEU A 61 -7.19 10.01 -6.28
C LEU A 61 -8.27 11.10 -6.23
N THR A 62 -8.92 11.29 -5.08
CA THR A 62 -10.03 12.25 -4.94
C THR A 62 -9.65 13.56 -4.28
N GLY A 63 -8.52 13.63 -3.58
CA GLY A 63 -8.13 14.79 -2.78
C GLY A 63 -8.99 15.00 -1.53
N ARG A 64 -9.78 14.01 -1.11
CA ARG A 64 -10.71 14.08 0.03
C ARG A 64 -10.16 13.30 1.21
N TYR A 65 -10.49 13.73 2.41
CA TYR A 65 -10.29 12.90 3.60
C TYR A 65 -11.26 11.72 3.59
N THR A 66 -10.75 10.52 3.77
CA THR A 66 -11.55 9.29 3.84
C THR A 66 -11.85 8.90 5.27
N LEU A 67 -10.92 9.07 6.18
CA LEU A 67 -11.01 8.66 7.57
C LEU A 67 -12.33 9.08 8.27
N PRO A 68 -12.86 10.30 8.08
CA PRO A 68 -14.12 10.69 8.71
C PRO A 68 -15.38 10.13 8.03
N GLN A 69 -15.25 9.53 6.84
CA GLN A 69 -16.40 9.23 6.00
C GLN A 69 -16.56 7.76 5.66
N SER A 70 -15.45 7.05 5.47
CA SER A 70 -15.49 5.68 4.94
C SER A 70 -14.18 4.94 5.19
N GLY A 71 -14.30 3.64 5.35
CA GLY A 71 -13.17 2.73 5.44
C GLY A 71 -12.86 2.07 4.10
N TRP A 72 -12.84 0.74 4.14
CA TRP A 72 -12.53 -0.12 3.00
C TRP A 72 -13.75 -0.30 2.09
N VAL A 73 -14.01 0.68 1.24
CA VAL A 73 -15.19 0.68 0.34
C VAL A 73 -14.81 1.17 -1.05
N ALA A 74 -15.65 0.82 -2.03
CA ALA A 74 -15.53 1.30 -3.40
C ALA A 74 -15.70 2.83 -3.49
N LEU A 75 -15.18 3.42 -4.57
CA LEU A 75 -15.49 4.80 -4.93
C LEU A 75 -16.99 4.96 -5.12
N SER A 76 -17.57 5.97 -4.49
CA SER A 76 -18.98 6.34 -4.68
C SER A 76 -19.16 7.15 -5.96
N MET A 77 -20.41 7.38 -6.35
CA MET A 77 -20.72 8.27 -7.48
C MET A 77 -20.37 9.74 -7.16
N ASP A 78 -20.30 10.10 -5.87
CA ASP A 78 -19.93 11.44 -5.41
C ASP A 78 -18.41 11.65 -5.33
N ASP A 79 -17.63 10.61 -5.52
CA ASP A 79 -16.18 10.71 -5.59
C ASP A 79 -15.75 11.16 -7.00
N THR A 80 -15.13 12.30 -7.09
CA THR A 80 -14.52 12.79 -8.32
C THR A 80 -13.02 12.55 -8.28
N THR A 81 -12.50 11.71 -9.16
CA THR A 81 -11.08 11.39 -9.25
C THR A 81 -10.33 12.34 -10.17
N ILE A 82 -8.98 12.33 -10.11
CA ILE A 82 -8.12 13.04 -11.05
C ILE A 82 -8.47 12.64 -12.49
N ALA A 83 -8.67 11.36 -12.76
CA ALA A 83 -8.98 10.84 -14.08
C ALA A 83 -10.35 11.33 -14.58
N ASP A 84 -11.36 11.37 -13.70
CA ASP A 84 -12.67 11.95 -14.03
C ASP A 84 -12.53 13.43 -14.44
N LEU A 85 -11.68 14.21 -13.76
CA LEU A 85 -11.45 15.62 -14.06
C LEU A 85 -10.69 15.84 -15.38
N CYS A 86 -9.92 14.86 -15.82
CA CYS A 86 -9.24 14.91 -17.13
C CYS A 86 -10.21 14.63 -18.29
N TRP A 87 -11.32 13.96 -18.02
CA TRP A 87 -12.26 13.57 -19.06
C TRP A 87 -12.85 14.78 -19.81
N GLY A 88 -12.93 14.67 -21.13
CA GLY A 88 -13.36 15.79 -21.99
C GLY A 88 -12.33 16.89 -22.19
N ARG A 89 -11.11 16.74 -21.67
CA ARG A 89 -9.96 17.63 -21.87
C ARG A 89 -8.94 16.98 -22.81
N PRO A 90 -8.02 17.74 -23.42
CA PRO A 90 -6.95 17.17 -24.25
C PRO A 90 -5.81 16.57 -23.41
N ILE A 91 -6.16 15.73 -22.45
CA ILE A 91 -5.25 15.07 -21.51
C ILE A 91 -5.52 13.56 -21.62
N ASP A 92 -4.54 12.81 -22.12
CA ASP A 92 -4.62 11.35 -22.18
C ASP A 92 -4.37 10.78 -20.78
N THR A 93 -5.22 9.86 -20.33
CA THR A 93 -5.08 9.26 -19.00
C THR A 93 -4.76 7.77 -19.09
N ALA A 94 -3.83 7.30 -18.24
CA ALA A 94 -3.44 5.91 -18.22
C ALA A 94 -3.22 5.40 -16.80
N LEU A 95 -3.63 4.15 -16.55
CA LEU A 95 -3.43 3.41 -15.32
C LEU A 95 -2.72 2.10 -15.64
N VAL A 96 -1.57 1.89 -15.02
CA VAL A 96 -0.83 0.62 -15.07
C VAL A 96 -0.67 0.13 -13.65
N PHE A 97 -1.15 -1.06 -13.34
CA PHE A 97 -1.16 -1.52 -11.96
C PHE A 97 -1.08 -3.04 -11.83
N ASP A 98 -0.58 -3.49 -10.69
CA ASP A 98 -0.60 -4.88 -10.25
C ASP A 98 -1.31 -5.04 -8.88
N CYS A 99 -1.79 -3.95 -8.30
CA CYS A 99 -2.57 -3.95 -7.08
C CYS A 99 -3.94 -4.64 -7.30
N PRO A 100 -4.22 -5.80 -6.70
CA PRO A 100 -5.43 -6.57 -6.96
C PRO A 100 -6.71 -5.84 -6.54
N MET A 101 -6.62 -4.86 -5.64
CA MET A 101 -7.76 -4.08 -5.17
C MET A 101 -8.38 -3.23 -6.28
N PHE A 102 -7.58 -2.74 -7.23
CA PHE A 102 -8.10 -1.98 -8.37
C PHE A 102 -8.86 -2.84 -9.38
N ARG A 103 -8.48 -4.11 -9.52
CA ARG A 103 -9.10 -5.08 -10.41
C ARG A 103 -10.59 -5.29 -10.15
N LEU A 104 -10.99 -5.23 -8.89
CA LEU A 104 -12.36 -5.51 -8.50
C LEU A 104 -13.28 -4.42 -9.05
N PRO A 105 -14.17 -4.70 -10.02
CA PRO A 105 -15.01 -3.67 -10.65
C PRO A 105 -15.79 -2.82 -9.65
N LYS A 106 -16.12 -3.42 -8.51
CA LYS A 106 -16.85 -2.77 -7.43
C LYS A 106 -16.08 -1.65 -6.70
N PHE A 107 -14.74 -1.64 -6.75
CA PHE A 107 -13.97 -0.53 -6.14
C PHE A 107 -13.92 0.71 -7.02
N GLY A 108 -14.07 0.58 -8.34
CA GLY A 108 -14.23 1.72 -9.26
C GLY A 108 -12.96 2.52 -9.54
N TYR A 109 -11.79 2.06 -9.11
CA TYR A 109 -10.53 2.80 -9.22
C TYR A 109 -10.00 2.92 -10.65
N THR A 110 -10.53 2.15 -11.60
CA THR A 110 -10.22 2.27 -13.03
C THR A 110 -11.07 3.32 -13.74
N ARG A 111 -12.07 3.89 -13.05
CA ARG A 111 -12.98 4.89 -13.62
C ARG A 111 -12.23 6.15 -14.06
N GLY A 112 -12.61 6.67 -15.19
CA GLY A 112 -12.08 7.93 -15.77
C GLY A 112 -10.77 7.77 -16.54
N PHE A 113 -10.07 6.64 -16.45
CA PHE A 113 -8.87 6.40 -17.24
C PHE A 113 -9.18 5.94 -18.65
N ASP A 114 -8.54 6.54 -19.67
CA ASP A 114 -8.68 6.16 -21.08
C ASP A 114 -8.02 4.81 -21.40
N LYS A 115 -6.94 4.50 -20.69
CA LYS A 115 -6.16 3.26 -20.88
C LYS A 115 -5.87 2.64 -19.52
N VAL A 116 -6.12 1.33 -19.44
CA VAL A 116 -5.97 0.56 -18.20
C VAL A 116 -5.26 -0.75 -18.49
N TRP A 117 -4.17 -1.02 -17.78
CA TRP A 117 -3.45 -2.30 -17.81
C TRP A 117 -3.31 -2.86 -16.41
N PHE A 118 -3.88 -4.04 -16.21
CA PHE A 118 -3.72 -4.81 -15.00
C PHE A 118 -2.71 -5.95 -15.21
N LEU A 119 -1.69 -6.01 -14.39
CA LEU A 119 -0.66 -7.07 -14.35
C LEU A 119 -1.08 -8.09 -13.30
N HIS A 120 -1.60 -9.22 -13.75
CA HIS A 120 -2.13 -10.27 -12.89
C HIS A 120 -1.07 -11.01 -12.08
N GLY A 121 -1.51 -11.62 -10.97
CA GLY A 121 -0.80 -12.63 -10.22
C GLY A 121 -0.38 -12.26 -8.80
N HIS A 122 -0.50 -10.99 -8.39
CA HIS A 122 -0.07 -10.56 -7.06
C HIS A 122 -1.13 -10.93 -6.00
N GLU A 123 -0.68 -11.43 -4.85
CA GLU A 123 -1.44 -11.78 -3.64
C GLU A 123 -2.80 -12.48 -3.95
N ALA A 124 -3.90 -11.83 -3.62
CA ALA A 124 -5.27 -12.35 -3.78
C ALA A 124 -5.81 -12.29 -5.21
N ASP A 125 -4.97 -12.23 -6.22
CA ASP A 125 -5.43 -12.33 -7.60
C ASP A 125 -5.77 -13.79 -7.93
N GLU A 126 -7.05 -14.07 -8.12
CA GLU A 126 -7.57 -15.40 -8.46
C GLU A 126 -7.28 -15.81 -9.91
N HIS A 127 -6.25 -15.28 -10.53
CA HIS A 127 -5.88 -15.58 -11.91
C HIS A 127 -5.24 -16.97 -12.07
N PHE A 128 -5.06 -17.71 -10.98
CA PHE A 128 -4.46 -19.02 -11.01
C PHE A 128 -5.39 -20.03 -11.67
N PHE A 129 -4.84 -20.76 -12.61
CA PHE A 129 -5.56 -21.83 -13.29
C PHE A 129 -5.89 -22.93 -12.27
N ASP A 130 -7.18 -23.16 -12.08
CA ASP A 130 -7.65 -24.39 -11.43
C ASP A 130 -7.05 -25.57 -12.19
N GLY A 131 -6.08 -26.25 -11.57
CA GLY A 131 -5.57 -27.49 -12.11
C GLY A 131 -4.15 -27.50 -12.68
N ASP A 132 -3.28 -26.54 -12.33
CA ASP A 132 -1.85 -26.77 -12.56
C ASP A 132 -1.34 -27.79 -11.52
N PRO A 133 -1.19 -29.08 -11.89
CA PRO A 133 -0.85 -30.14 -10.94
C PRO A 133 0.62 -30.13 -10.51
N LEU A 134 1.41 -29.14 -10.93
CA LEU A 134 2.85 -29.14 -10.83
C LEU A 134 3.36 -27.97 -9.99
N ILE A 135 2.79 -27.76 -8.80
CA ILE A 135 3.46 -26.91 -7.82
C ILE A 135 4.67 -27.67 -7.29
N HIS A 136 5.87 -27.23 -7.66
CA HIS A 136 7.12 -27.80 -7.18
C HIS A 136 7.63 -27.14 -5.89
N MET A 137 7.03 -25.99 -5.50
CA MET A 137 7.39 -25.25 -4.30
C MET A 137 6.38 -25.60 -3.19
N ASP A 138 6.87 -26.21 -2.11
CA ASP A 138 6.05 -26.49 -0.94
C ASP A 138 5.96 -25.26 -0.06
N VAL A 139 4.75 -24.83 0.27
CA VAL A 139 4.53 -23.67 1.15
C VAL A 139 5.16 -23.88 2.53
N ASP A 140 5.22 -25.11 3.01
CA ASP A 140 5.81 -25.43 4.31
C ASP A 140 7.33 -25.23 4.35
N ASP A 141 8.02 -25.17 3.21
CA ASP A 141 9.43 -24.80 3.14
C ASP A 141 9.70 -23.36 3.57
N TYR A 142 8.67 -22.50 3.59
CA TYR A 142 8.76 -21.07 3.87
C TYR A 142 8.15 -20.64 5.21
N PHE A 143 7.65 -21.58 6.01
CA PHE A 143 7.08 -21.28 7.32
C PHE A 143 7.83 -22.07 8.40
N ASP A 144 8.38 -21.36 9.39
CA ASP A 144 9.01 -22.01 10.55
C ASP A 144 7.95 -22.68 11.42
N GLU A 145 8.19 -23.93 11.83
CA GLU A 145 7.24 -24.72 12.60
C GLU A 145 6.91 -24.10 13.96
N THR A 146 7.95 -23.57 14.65
CA THR A 146 7.79 -22.94 15.96
C THR A 146 7.00 -21.64 15.86
N SER A 147 7.26 -20.83 14.82
CA SER A 147 6.50 -19.62 14.54
C SER A 147 5.04 -19.93 14.24
N CYS A 148 4.78 -20.96 13.45
CA CYS A 148 3.43 -21.45 13.14
C CYS A 148 2.68 -21.94 14.39
N GLU A 149 3.34 -22.71 15.26
CA GLU A 149 2.75 -23.18 16.51
C GLU A 149 2.36 -22.02 17.43
N LYS A 150 3.27 -21.08 17.64
CA LYS A 150 3.02 -19.89 18.44
C LYS A 150 1.87 -19.05 17.87
N TYR A 151 1.90 -18.79 16.57
CA TYR A 151 0.83 -18.03 15.90
C TYR A 151 -0.53 -18.74 15.99
N SER A 152 -0.57 -20.06 15.74
CA SER A 152 -1.80 -20.85 15.85
C SER A 152 -2.39 -20.84 17.26
N ALA A 153 -1.53 -20.88 18.28
CA ALA A 153 -1.97 -20.80 19.67
C ALA A 153 -2.63 -19.44 20.01
N ARG A 154 -2.20 -18.37 19.34
CA ARG A 154 -2.67 -16.99 19.57
C ARG A 154 -3.85 -16.62 18.67
N SER A 155 -3.75 -16.90 17.38
CA SER A 155 -4.66 -16.42 16.34
C SER A 155 -5.58 -17.51 15.75
N GLY A 156 -5.33 -18.76 16.10
CA GLY A 156 -6.13 -19.92 15.64
C GLY A 156 -5.52 -20.60 14.39
N LYS A 157 -5.81 -21.88 14.25
CA LYS A 157 -5.32 -22.70 13.14
C LYS A 157 -5.87 -22.24 11.79
N GLU A 158 -7.15 -21.88 11.74
CA GLU A 158 -7.81 -21.42 10.53
C GLU A 158 -7.15 -20.16 9.95
N ALA A 159 -6.66 -19.26 10.82
CA ALA A 159 -5.95 -18.07 10.39
C ALA A 159 -4.61 -18.41 9.74
N LEU A 160 -3.86 -19.36 10.32
CA LEU A 160 -2.61 -19.84 9.73
C LEU A 160 -2.85 -20.54 8.38
N GLU A 161 -3.83 -21.44 8.31
CA GLU A 161 -4.15 -22.18 7.09
C GLU A 161 -4.58 -21.22 5.95
N ALA A 162 -5.32 -20.17 6.27
CA ALA A 162 -5.69 -19.14 5.31
C ALA A 162 -4.45 -18.40 4.73
N ILE A 163 -3.49 -18.06 5.60
CA ILE A 163 -2.24 -17.42 5.17
C ILE A 163 -1.41 -18.38 4.29
N LYS A 164 -1.29 -19.65 4.70
CA LYS A 164 -0.57 -20.66 3.92
C LYS A 164 -1.23 -20.91 2.57
N ALA A 165 -2.56 -21.01 2.50
CA ALA A 165 -3.29 -21.20 1.25
C ALA A 165 -3.05 -20.03 0.27
N MET A 166 -3.09 -18.80 0.76
CA MET A 166 -2.78 -17.61 -0.05
C MET A 166 -1.33 -17.62 -0.53
N SER A 167 -0.39 -18.00 0.33
CA SER A 167 1.03 -18.11 -0.03
C SER A 167 1.26 -19.22 -1.06
N ALA A 168 0.61 -20.38 -0.93
CA ALA A 168 0.69 -21.47 -1.89
C ALA A 168 0.15 -21.05 -3.27
N SER A 169 -0.91 -20.26 -3.29
CA SER A 169 -1.46 -19.71 -4.54
C SER A 169 -0.42 -18.85 -5.27
N LEU A 170 0.28 -17.96 -4.56
CA LEU A 170 1.37 -17.17 -5.15
C LEU A 170 2.52 -18.06 -5.67
N LEU A 171 2.94 -19.06 -4.90
CA LEU A 171 4.02 -19.95 -5.28
C LEU A 171 3.73 -20.72 -6.57
N SER A 172 2.47 -20.95 -6.91
CA SER A 172 2.09 -21.58 -8.19
C SER A 172 2.54 -20.78 -9.42
N GLU A 173 2.57 -19.46 -9.34
CA GLU A 173 3.14 -18.61 -10.41
C GLU A 173 4.66 -18.45 -10.25
N VAL A 174 5.11 -18.19 -9.05
CA VAL A 174 6.52 -17.87 -8.74
C VAL A 174 7.47 -18.99 -9.14
N GLN A 175 7.06 -20.25 -9.11
CA GLN A 175 7.89 -21.38 -9.55
C GLN A 175 8.41 -21.25 -10.99
N TYR A 176 7.79 -20.42 -11.83
CA TYR A 176 8.23 -20.15 -13.19
C TYR A 176 9.18 -18.97 -13.30
N TRP A 177 9.35 -18.18 -12.24
CA TRP A 177 10.24 -17.01 -12.23
C TRP A 177 11.71 -17.41 -12.15
N LYS A 178 12.55 -16.74 -12.93
CA LYS A 178 13.97 -17.07 -13.04
C LYS A 178 14.88 -15.87 -12.90
N THR A 179 14.33 -14.67 -13.00
CA THR A 179 15.07 -13.43 -13.00
C THR A 179 14.35 -12.35 -12.18
N PRO A 180 15.04 -11.31 -11.70
CA PRO A 180 14.39 -10.18 -11.03
C PRO A 180 13.35 -9.47 -11.91
N GLU A 181 13.42 -9.68 -13.23
CA GLU A 181 12.48 -9.08 -14.19
C GLU A 181 11.11 -9.75 -14.23
N ASP A 182 10.99 -10.92 -13.62
CA ASP A 182 9.73 -11.67 -13.54
C ASP A 182 8.83 -11.13 -12.40
N ARG A 183 9.38 -10.36 -11.48
CA ARG A 183 8.61 -9.73 -10.39
C ARG A 183 7.64 -8.66 -10.92
N TYR A 184 6.55 -8.45 -10.20
CA TYR A 184 5.45 -7.57 -10.64
C TYR A 184 5.87 -6.12 -10.84
N VAL A 185 6.66 -5.53 -9.93
CA VAL A 185 7.17 -4.17 -10.10
C VAL A 185 7.92 -4.02 -11.44
N ALA A 186 8.68 -5.03 -11.85
CA ALA A 186 9.38 -5.03 -13.12
C ALA A 186 8.40 -5.02 -14.32
N LYS A 187 7.42 -5.90 -14.29
CA LYS A 187 6.38 -6.01 -15.32
C LYS A 187 5.59 -4.70 -15.42
N THR A 188 5.19 -4.13 -14.27
CA THR A 188 4.41 -2.89 -14.16
C THR A 188 5.18 -1.70 -14.72
N ILE A 189 6.44 -1.51 -14.34
CA ILE A 189 7.26 -0.42 -14.86
C ILE A 189 7.57 -0.61 -16.36
N LYS A 190 7.86 -1.83 -16.83
CA LYS A 190 8.03 -2.10 -18.27
C LYS A 190 6.80 -1.69 -19.07
N LYS A 191 5.59 -2.01 -18.58
CA LYS A 191 4.34 -1.61 -19.24
C LYS A 191 4.14 -0.09 -19.23
N ALA A 192 4.47 0.57 -18.14
CA ALA A 192 4.42 2.03 -18.05
C ALA A 192 5.40 2.70 -19.04
N VAL A 193 6.62 2.19 -19.16
CA VAL A 193 7.61 2.67 -20.14
C VAL A 193 7.16 2.41 -21.58
N GLU A 194 6.54 1.26 -21.85
CA GLU A 194 5.92 0.98 -23.16
C GLU A 194 4.87 2.04 -23.52
N TYR A 195 3.98 2.39 -22.58
CA TYR A 195 3.01 3.47 -22.76
C TYR A 195 3.71 4.81 -23.05
N LEU A 196 4.72 5.19 -22.24
CA LEU A 196 5.44 6.46 -22.42
C LEU A 196 6.13 6.58 -23.80
N ARG A 197 6.54 5.47 -24.40
CA ARG A 197 7.09 5.45 -25.79
C ARG A 197 6.05 5.73 -26.86
N GLN A 198 4.76 5.57 -26.53
CA GLN A 198 3.65 5.68 -27.48
C GLN A 198 2.81 6.94 -27.29
N VAL A 199 3.06 7.75 -26.25
CA VAL A 199 2.28 8.97 -25.97
C VAL A 199 2.42 9.98 -27.09
N ASP A 200 1.33 10.69 -27.41
CA ASP A 200 1.35 11.85 -28.30
C ASP A 200 2.04 13.03 -27.60
N ARG A 201 3.19 13.43 -28.11
CA ARG A 201 4.00 14.53 -27.56
C ARG A 201 3.36 15.91 -27.63
N ASN A 202 2.29 16.02 -28.42
CA ASN A 202 1.54 17.27 -28.56
C ASN A 202 0.39 17.39 -27.56
N LYS A 203 0.11 16.33 -26.80
CA LYS A 203 -0.92 16.30 -25.77
C LYS A 203 -0.32 16.19 -24.38
N GLN A 204 -1.07 16.65 -23.41
CA GLN A 204 -0.79 16.36 -22.01
C GLN A 204 -1.15 14.91 -21.71
N PHE A 205 -0.49 14.30 -20.70
CA PHE A 205 -0.92 13.02 -20.15
C PHE A 205 -0.85 13.00 -18.62
N PHE A 206 -1.70 12.17 -18.05
CA PHE A 206 -1.65 11.75 -16.66
C PHE A 206 -1.49 10.23 -16.62
N LEU A 207 -0.40 9.76 -16.03
CA LEU A 207 -0.09 8.35 -15.86
C LEU A 207 -0.04 8.02 -14.36
N TRP A 208 -0.90 7.08 -13.92
CA TRP A 208 -0.80 6.48 -12.61
C TRP A 208 -0.20 5.08 -12.75
N ILE A 209 0.88 4.83 -12.04
CA ILE A 209 1.55 3.54 -11.94
C ILE A 209 1.37 3.07 -10.49
N ASP A 210 0.74 1.94 -10.29
CA ASP A 210 0.47 1.41 -8.94
C ASP A 210 1.10 0.03 -8.81
N SER A 211 2.27 -0.02 -8.19
CA SER A 211 2.94 -1.28 -7.87
C SER A 211 2.62 -1.70 -6.46
N PHE A 212 2.12 -2.93 -6.33
CA PHE A 212 1.84 -3.52 -5.04
C PHE A 212 3.13 -3.95 -4.31
N ASP A 213 4.27 -4.07 -5.01
CA ASP A 213 5.58 -4.20 -4.37
C ASP A 213 5.95 -2.88 -3.65
N PRO A 214 6.60 -2.94 -2.46
CA PRO A 214 7.06 -4.11 -1.72
C PRO A 214 6.09 -4.64 -0.65
N HIS A 215 4.76 -4.57 -0.87
CA HIS A 215 3.77 -5.23 -0.01
C HIS A 215 4.10 -6.72 0.18
N GLU A 216 3.73 -7.29 1.32
CA GLU A 216 3.80 -8.73 1.48
C GLU A 216 2.92 -9.47 0.45
N PRO A 217 3.31 -10.64 -0.02
CA PRO A 217 4.42 -11.52 0.39
C PRO A 217 5.81 -10.99 0.02
N TRP A 218 6.72 -10.95 1.00
CA TRP A 218 8.09 -10.49 0.80
C TRP A 218 8.97 -11.61 0.22
N LEU A 219 8.65 -11.97 -1.02
CA LEU A 219 9.32 -13.01 -1.77
C LEU A 219 10.28 -12.37 -2.79
N PRO A 220 11.51 -12.02 -2.39
CA PRO A 220 12.47 -11.35 -3.24
C PRO A 220 13.12 -12.31 -4.25
N PRO A 221 13.86 -11.77 -5.25
CA PRO A 221 14.58 -12.57 -6.23
C PRO A 221 15.49 -13.64 -5.62
N SER A 222 16.20 -13.36 -4.54
CA SER A 222 17.05 -14.35 -3.89
C SER A 222 16.26 -15.60 -3.49
N THR A 223 15.10 -15.44 -2.87
CA THR A 223 14.26 -16.55 -2.41
C THR A 223 13.77 -17.43 -3.56
N TYR A 224 13.11 -16.86 -4.59
CA TYR A 224 12.57 -17.70 -5.68
C TYR A 224 13.65 -18.21 -6.66
N MET A 225 14.82 -17.61 -6.65
CA MET A 225 15.97 -18.08 -7.43
C MET A 225 16.85 -19.09 -6.67
N GLY A 226 16.53 -19.37 -5.38
CA GLY A 226 17.31 -20.25 -4.53
C GLY A 226 18.72 -19.71 -4.21
N LEU A 227 18.85 -18.38 -4.10
CA LEU A 227 20.09 -17.68 -3.79
C LEU A 227 20.06 -17.15 -2.35
N PRO A 228 21.21 -16.97 -1.71
CA PRO A 228 21.27 -16.29 -0.41
C PRO A 228 20.74 -14.85 -0.50
N CYS A 229 19.98 -14.40 0.50
CA CYS A 229 19.57 -13.01 0.62
C CYS A 229 20.79 -12.08 0.67
N PRO A 230 20.91 -11.07 -0.20
CA PRO A 230 22.11 -10.22 -0.27
C PRO A 230 22.32 -9.36 0.99
N TYR A 231 21.29 -9.19 1.82
CA TYR A 231 21.36 -8.45 3.07
C TYR A 231 21.55 -9.33 4.30
N ASP A 232 21.40 -10.67 4.15
CA ASP A 232 21.63 -11.66 5.20
C ASP A 232 22.11 -13.01 4.61
N PRO A 233 23.31 -13.02 3.99
CA PRO A 233 23.77 -14.17 3.21
C PRO A 233 24.14 -15.40 4.05
N ASP A 234 24.31 -15.24 5.34
CA ASP A 234 24.66 -16.32 6.27
C ASP A 234 23.47 -17.01 6.91
N TRP A 235 22.25 -16.54 6.66
CA TRP A 235 21.01 -17.13 7.15
C TRP A 235 20.87 -18.60 6.71
N LYS A 236 20.39 -19.44 7.63
CA LYS A 236 20.23 -20.90 7.40
C LYS A 236 18.80 -21.37 7.72
N GLY A 237 17.95 -20.50 8.22
CA GLY A 237 16.55 -20.81 8.47
C GLY A 237 15.69 -20.73 7.19
N LYS A 238 14.39 -20.79 7.36
CA LYS A 238 13.43 -20.62 6.26
C LYS A 238 13.26 -19.15 5.89
N ASP A 239 13.05 -18.87 4.61
CA ASP A 239 12.69 -17.55 4.12
C ASP A 239 11.20 -17.30 4.35
N GLU A 240 10.85 -16.83 5.55
CA GLU A 240 9.45 -16.56 5.91
C GLU A 240 8.93 -15.29 5.18
N PHE A 241 8.73 -15.42 3.88
CA PHE A 241 8.35 -14.32 2.99
C PHE A 241 6.94 -13.77 3.26
N MET A 242 6.09 -14.54 3.95
CA MET A 242 4.75 -14.12 4.35
C MET A 242 4.66 -14.05 5.87
N PRO A 243 5.18 -12.99 6.48
CA PRO A 243 5.23 -12.90 7.93
C PRO A 243 3.83 -12.91 8.55
N LEU A 244 3.69 -13.63 9.64
CA LEU A 244 2.45 -13.79 10.37
C LEU A 244 2.11 -12.50 11.13
N PRO A 245 0.91 -11.91 10.95
CA PRO A 245 0.55 -10.63 11.57
C PRO A 245 0.18 -10.79 13.03
N ASP A 246 1.07 -10.38 13.93
CA ASP A 246 0.89 -10.46 15.39
C ASP A 246 1.86 -9.51 16.10
N ILE A 247 1.98 -9.65 17.44
CA ILE A 247 3.12 -9.11 18.17
C ILE A 247 4.37 -9.87 17.73
N ALA A 248 5.31 -9.16 17.15
CA ALA A 248 6.45 -9.76 16.46
C ALA A 248 7.23 -10.75 17.35
N ASN A 249 7.63 -10.32 18.56
CA ASN A 249 8.46 -11.12 19.46
C ASN A 249 7.73 -12.28 20.13
N GLU A 250 6.40 -12.31 20.06
CA GLU A 250 5.59 -13.44 20.56
C GLU A 250 5.58 -14.60 19.56
N VAL A 251 5.83 -14.31 18.28
CA VAL A 251 5.84 -15.30 17.20
C VAL A 251 7.26 -15.66 16.81
N TYR A 252 8.12 -14.66 16.60
CA TYR A 252 9.44 -14.78 16.01
C TYR A 252 10.57 -14.57 17.01
N THR A 253 11.74 -15.15 16.74
CA THR A 253 13.00 -14.74 17.37
C THR A 253 13.56 -13.47 16.71
N GLU A 254 14.52 -12.81 17.36
CA GLU A 254 15.16 -11.62 16.79
C GLU A 254 15.94 -11.94 15.50
N GLU A 255 16.51 -13.13 15.39
CA GLU A 255 17.21 -13.58 14.18
C GLU A 255 16.20 -13.77 13.02
N GLN A 256 15.05 -14.39 13.27
CA GLN A 256 13.98 -14.51 12.27
C GLN A 256 13.45 -13.14 11.86
N LEU A 257 13.18 -12.24 12.82
CA LEU A 257 12.74 -10.87 12.54
C LEU A 257 13.79 -10.09 11.73
N HIS A 258 15.08 -10.30 12.03
CA HIS A 258 16.16 -9.69 11.25
C HIS A 258 16.07 -10.18 9.80
N HIS A 259 16.02 -11.50 9.59
CA HIS A 259 15.98 -12.08 8.24
C HIS A 259 14.74 -11.65 7.46
N ILE A 260 13.55 -11.67 8.07
CA ILE A 260 12.30 -11.19 7.46
C ILE A 260 12.46 -9.73 6.97
N ARG A 261 13.08 -8.87 7.78
CA ARG A 261 13.40 -7.48 7.39
C ARG A 261 14.37 -7.41 6.21
N MET A 262 15.31 -8.35 6.09
CA MET A 262 16.28 -8.39 4.98
C MET A 262 15.62 -8.84 3.68
N LEU A 263 14.64 -9.76 3.72
CA LEU A 263 13.82 -10.10 2.56
C LEU A 263 13.03 -8.86 2.05
N TYR A 264 12.42 -8.11 2.97
CA TYR A 264 11.75 -6.85 2.62
C TYR A 264 12.73 -5.82 2.03
N ALA A 265 13.92 -5.68 2.61
CA ALA A 265 14.94 -4.74 2.12
C ALA A 265 15.39 -5.06 0.69
N GLU A 266 15.46 -6.34 0.31
CA GLU A 266 15.78 -6.74 -1.05
C GLU A 266 14.67 -6.33 -2.03
N LEU A 267 13.39 -6.47 -1.65
CA LEU A 267 12.27 -5.97 -2.45
C LEU A 267 12.29 -4.45 -2.61
N VAL A 268 12.61 -3.72 -1.55
CA VAL A 268 12.77 -2.25 -1.63
C VAL A 268 13.89 -1.88 -2.61
N THR A 269 15.01 -2.61 -2.58
CA THR A 269 16.12 -2.41 -3.54
C THR A 269 15.68 -2.73 -4.99
N LEU A 270 14.81 -3.71 -5.16
CA LEU A 270 14.24 -4.03 -6.47
C LEU A 270 13.29 -2.91 -6.94
N CYS A 271 12.42 -2.39 -6.08
CA CYS A 271 11.57 -1.23 -6.38
C CYS A 271 12.41 0.00 -6.77
N ASP A 272 13.51 0.25 -6.06
CA ASP A 272 14.47 1.31 -6.39
C ASP A 272 15.07 1.12 -7.78
N THR A 273 15.46 -0.10 -8.12
CA THR A 273 16.03 -0.43 -9.44
C THR A 273 15.05 -0.09 -10.55
N TRP A 274 13.79 -0.47 -10.41
CA TRP A 274 12.76 -0.20 -11.41
C TRP A 274 12.31 1.26 -11.46
N LEU A 275 12.33 1.99 -10.34
CA LEU A 275 12.23 3.44 -10.35
C LEU A 275 13.35 4.06 -11.22
N GLY A 276 14.58 3.54 -11.12
CA GLY A 276 15.71 3.96 -11.96
C GLY A 276 15.40 3.80 -13.45
N HIS A 277 14.89 2.63 -13.87
CA HIS A 277 14.48 2.39 -15.25
C HIS A 277 13.39 3.34 -15.74
N LEU A 278 12.39 3.64 -14.89
CA LEU A 278 11.36 4.64 -15.23
C LEU A 278 11.95 6.04 -15.41
N MET A 279 12.82 6.47 -14.48
CA MET A 279 13.46 7.78 -14.55
C MET A 279 14.34 7.93 -15.80
N ASP A 280 15.09 6.89 -16.15
CA ASP A 280 15.94 6.88 -17.34
C ASP A 280 15.10 6.92 -18.61
N ALA A 281 14.00 6.17 -18.68
CA ALA A 281 13.06 6.21 -19.80
C ALA A 281 12.42 7.62 -19.97
N ILE A 282 12.00 8.27 -18.87
CA ILE A 282 11.50 9.64 -18.91
C ILE A 282 12.55 10.61 -19.50
N ARG A 283 13.82 10.45 -19.12
CA ARG A 283 14.93 11.25 -19.61
C ARG A 283 15.24 11.00 -21.09
N GLU A 284 15.38 9.73 -21.48
CA GLU A 284 15.64 9.31 -22.86
C GLU A 284 14.54 9.78 -23.81
N LEU A 285 13.32 9.80 -23.33
CA LEU A 285 12.18 10.26 -24.10
C LEU A 285 12.05 11.81 -24.14
N GLY A 286 12.93 12.56 -23.47
CA GLY A 286 12.88 14.02 -23.44
C GLY A 286 11.68 14.58 -22.67
N LEU A 287 11.07 13.80 -21.77
CA LEU A 287 9.88 14.20 -21.00
C LEU A 287 10.21 14.91 -19.68
N GLU A 288 11.47 14.89 -19.25
CA GLU A 288 11.89 15.32 -17.92
C GLU A 288 11.56 16.81 -17.64
N SER A 289 11.72 17.67 -18.64
CA SER A 289 11.48 19.11 -18.51
C SER A 289 10.00 19.51 -18.48
N SER A 290 9.09 18.58 -18.74
CA SER A 290 7.65 18.83 -18.83
C SER A 290 6.80 17.95 -17.92
N THR A 291 7.43 17.06 -17.12
CA THR A 291 6.72 16.04 -16.35
C THR A 291 6.95 16.20 -14.86
N LEU A 292 5.87 16.38 -14.10
CA LEU A 292 5.86 16.13 -12.66
C LEU A 292 5.93 14.62 -12.44
N LEU A 293 6.97 14.15 -11.76
CA LEU A 293 7.09 12.77 -11.28
C LEU A 293 6.96 12.77 -9.76
N MET A 294 5.96 12.09 -9.24
CA MET A 294 5.78 11.86 -7.80
C MET A 294 5.93 10.37 -7.52
N MET A 295 6.91 10.00 -6.69
CA MET A 295 6.99 8.68 -6.05
C MET A 295 6.28 8.80 -4.71
N VAL A 296 5.28 7.97 -4.46
CA VAL A 296 4.48 7.97 -3.24
C VAL A 296 4.35 6.55 -2.69
N SER A 297 4.09 6.43 -1.39
CA SER A 297 3.60 5.18 -0.81
C SER A 297 2.26 5.42 -0.12
N ASP A 298 1.42 4.40 -0.09
CA ASP A 298 0.15 4.48 0.61
C ASP A 298 0.33 4.48 2.13
N HIS A 299 1.20 3.63 2.66
CA HIS A 299 1.59 3.58 4.07
C HIS A 299 2.92 2.85 4.24
N GLY A 300 3.45 2.86 5.46
CA GLY A 300 4.63 2.08 5.83
C GLY A 300 4.29 0.66 6.29
N SER A 301 5.25 0.01 6.95
CA SER A 301 5.10 -1.34 7.50
C SER A 301 5.74 -1.45 8.88
N PRO A 302 4.98 -1.78 9.93
CA PRO A 302 5.54 -2.20 11.21
C PRO A 302 6.24 -3.56 11.07
N GLN A 303 7.45 -3.67 11.64
CA GLN A 303 8.28 -4.88 11.52
C GLN A 303 9.03 -5.22 12.81
N GLY A 304 8.35 -5.11 13.95
CA GLY A 304 8.89 -5.44 15.26
C GLY A 304 9.09 -4.23 16.19
N ASN A 305 10.04 -4.35 17.10
CA ASN A 305 10.29 -3.39 18.16
C ASN A 305 11.37 -2.36 17.84
N GLY A 306 11.48 -1.36 18.70
CA GLY A 306 12.54 -0.36 18.67
C GLY A 306 12.46 0.52 17.41
N GLU A 307 13.55 0.59 16.67
CA GLU A 307 13.59 1.38 15.42
C GLU A 307 12.63 0.85 14.33
N TRP A 308 12.17 -0.39 14.43
CA TRP A 308 11.30 -1.05 13.45
C TRP A 308 9.81 -0.86 13.73
N GLY A 309 9.43 -0.38 14.90
CA GLY A 309 8.05 -0.10 15.26
C GLY A 309 7.72 -0.35 16.72
N HIS A 310 6.42 -0.43 16.99
CA HIS A 310 5.84 -0.63 18.33
C HIS A 310 5.53 -2.11 18.64
N GLY A 311 6.34 -3.03 18.14
CA GLY A 311 6.21 -4.45 18.43
C GLY A 311 5.28 -5.22 17.49
N LEU A 312 4.69 -4.58 16.52
CA LEU A 312 3.78 -5.22 15.58
C LEU A 312 4.53 -5.75 14.36
N MET A 313 4.05 -6.86 13.82
CA MET A 313 4.40 -7.37 12.49
C MET A 313 3.23 -7.09 11.55
N ARG A 314 3.50 -6.43 10.42
CA ARG A 314 2.50 -6.00 9.44
C ARG A 314 1.52 -4.95 10.01
N LYS A 315 0.53 -4.56 9.23
CA LYS A 315 -0.44 -3.50 9.51
C LYS A 315 -1.61 -3.95 10.38
N CYS A 316 -1.33 -4.26 11.63
CA CYS A 316 -2.37 -4.64 12.59
C CYS A 316 -3.21 -3.44 13.01
N ARG A 317 -4.55 -3.60 12.97
CA ARG A 317 -5.50 -2.63 13.52
C ARG A 317 -5.59 -2.79 15.04
N PRO A 318 -5.89 -1.74 15.78
CA PRO A 318 -6.28 -0.39 15.35
C PRO A 318 -5.15 0.64 15.46
N TRP A 319 -3.90 0.26 15.35
CA TRP A 319 -2.76 1.12 15.71
C TRP A 319 -2.18 1.88 14.51
N PRO A 320 -2.52 3.18 14.33
CA PRO A 320 -1.92 4.01 13.31
C PRO A 320 -0.61 4.63 13.80
N TYR A 321 0.35 3.80 14.22
CA TYR A 321 1.67 4.29 14.62
C TYR A 321 2.45 4.90 13.44
N GLU A 322 3.45 5.73 13.74
CA GLU A 322 4.22 6.45 12.71
C GLU A 322 4.86 5.53 11.68
N GLU A 323 5.35 4.37 12.06
CA GLU A 323 5.95 3.40 11.13
C GLU A 323 4.96 2.86 10.11
N LEU A 324 3.66 3.04 10.34
CA LEU A 324 2.60 2.73 9.41
C LEU A 324 2.06 3.99 8.72
N ALA A 325 1.73 5.02 9.49
CA ALA A 325 1.04 6.20 8.99
C ALA A 325 1.95 7.16 8.22
N ARG A 326 3.26 7.21 8.56
CA ARG A 326 4.24 8.07 7.89
C ARG A 326 4.90 7.33 6.73
N ALA A 327 4.61 7.77 5.52
CA ALA A 327 5.08 7.15 4.28
C ALA A 327 6.10 8.03 3.55
N PRO A 328 6.98 7.47 2.69
CA PRO A 328 7.90 8.26 1.90
C PRO A 328 7.21 8.89 0.69
N VAL A 329 7.54 10.15 0.43
CA VAL A 329 7.15 10.85 -0.80
C VAL A 329 8.29 11.71 -1.30
N ILE A 330 8.61 11.53 -2.58
CA ILE A 330 9.63 12.31 -3.29
C ILE A 330 9.04 12.78 -4.61
N ALA A 331 9.17 14.06 -4.94
CA ALA A 331 8.63 14.60 -6.17
C ALA A 331 9.69 15.39 -6.93
N ARG A 332 9.78 15.16 -8.25
CA ARG A 332 10.54 15.99 -9.17
C ARG A 332 9.56 16.80 -10.02
N CYS A 333 9.65 18.13 -9.92
CA CYS A 333 8.77 19.05 -10.63
C CYS A 333 9.61 20.03 -11.46
N PRO A 334 9.35 20.17 -12.77
CA PRO A 334 10.06 21.14 -13.60
C PRO A 334 9.91 22.56 -13.05
N GLY A 335 11.03 23.30 -13.05
CA GLY A 335 11.07 24.68 -12.54
C GLY A 335 11.14 24.79 -11.00
N VAL A 336 11.15 23.69 -10.28
CA VAL A 336 11.38 23.64 -8.83
C VAL A 336 12.86 23.45 -8.53
N LYS A 337 13.38 24.14 -7.51
CA LYS A 337 14.76 23.97 -7.05
C LYS A 337 14.98 22.54 -6.55
N PRO A 338 15.98 21.82 -7.07
CA PRO A 338 16.23 20.44 -6.64
C PRO A 338 16.90 20.37 -5.26
N GLY A 339 16.88 19.17 -4.65
CA GLY A 339 17.56 18.85 -3.42
C GLY A 339 16.92 19.45 -2.16
N GLN A 340 15.66 19.85 -2.23
CA GLN A 340 14.93 20.39 -1.08
C GLN A 340 14.40 19.28 -0.18
N ARG A 341 14.36 19.58 1.12
CA ARG A 341 13.71 18.76 2.15
C ARG A 341 12.62 19.59 2.80
N ILE A 342 11.37 19.15 2.68
CA ILE A 342 10.20 19.84 3.21
C ILE A 342 9.76 19.14 4.50
N LYS A 343 9.78 19.90 5.61
CA LYS A 343 9.36 19.43 6.93
C LYS A 343 7.89 19.69 7.24
N ALA A 344 7.21 20.51 6.41
CA ALA A 344 5.79 20.77 6.58
C ALA A 344 4.98 19.47 6.54
N PHE A 345 3.92 19.40 7.36
CA PHE A 345 2.98 18.29 7.30
C PHE A 345 2.24 18.27 5.97
N THR A 346 2.28 17.11 5.34
CA THR A 346 1.61 16.81 4.08
C THR A 346 0.87 15.49 4.20
N GLN A 347 -0.16 15.26 3.37
CA GLN A 347 -1.01 14.09 3.52
C GLN A 347 -1.40 13.47 2.18
N SER A 348 -1.88 12.22 2.22
CA SER A 348 -2.31 11.47 1.02
C SER A 348 -3.32 12.22 0.17
N CYS A 349 -4.24 12.97 0.76
CA CYS A 349 -5.22 13.79 0.03
C CYS A 349 -4.61 14.98 -0.76
N ASP A 350 -3.31 15.28 -0.58
CA ASP A 350 -2.65 16.36 -1.29
C ASP A 350 -2.19 15.98 -2.71
N VAL A 351 -2.21 14.68 -3.05
CA VAL A 351 -1.79 14.22 -4.40
C VAL A 351 -2.70 14.77 -5.48
N ALA A 352 -4.02 14.59 -5.35
CA ALA A 352 -4.96 15.03 -6.38
C ALA A 352 -4.90 16.54 -6.64
N PRO A 353 -5.00 17.43 -5.64
CA PRO A 353 -4.91 18.86 -5.90
C PRO A 353 -3.54 19.27 -6.47
N THR A 354 -2.44 18.58 -6.13
CA THR A 354 -1.11 18.84 -6.69
C THR A 354 -1.05 18.51 -8.18
N VAL A 355 -1.55 17.33 -8.56
CA VAL A 355 -1.59 16.89 -9.96
C VAL A 355 -2.52 17.78 -10.78
N CYS A 356 -3.71 18.10 -10.26
CA CYS A 356 -4.68 18.98 -10.92
C CYS A 356 -4.12 20.40 -11.15
N ASP A 357 -3.48 20.96 -10.15
CA ASP A 357 -2.82 22.28 -10.24
C ASP A 357 -1.69 22.25 -11.26
N TRP A 358 -0.83 21.24 -11.25
CA TRP A 358 0.26 21.09 -12.21
C TRP A 358 -0.25 20.97 -13.66
N LEU A 359 -1.28 20.16 -13.90
CA LEU A 359 -1.88 19.97 -15.22
C LEU A 359 -2.70 21.19 -15.69
N GLY A 360 -2.97 22.15 -14.80
CA GLY A 360 -3.75 23.34 -15.10
C GLY A 360 -5.26 23.07 -15.26
N ILE A 361 -5.76 21.97 -14.71
CA ILE A 361 -7.20 21.63 -14.74
C ILE A 361 -7.98 22.26 -13.59
N GLY A 362 -7.29 22.84 -12.62
CA GLY A 362 -7.87 23.44 -11.43
C GLY A 362 -8.18 22.42 -10.34
N VAL A 363 -8.19 22.90 -9.11
CA VAL A 363 -8.53 22.07 -7.93
C VAL A 363 -10.05 22.01 -7.80
N HIS A 364 -10.60 20.78 -7.74
CA HIS A 364 -12.04 20.59 -7.57
C HIS A 364 -12.50 21.09 -6.18
N PRO A 365 -13.69 21.74 -6.07
CA PRO A 365 -14.17 22.30 -4.80
C PRO A 365 -14.27 21.28 -3.65
N ASP A 366 -14.55 20.03 -3.96
CA ASP A 366 -14.67 18.95 -2.95
C ASP A 366 -13.32 18.43 -2.46
N MET A 367 -12.20 18.81 -3.08
CA MET A 367 -10.87 18.45 -2.61
C MET A 367 -10.54 19.21 -1.32
N GLN A 368 -10.23 18.47 -0.28
CA GLN A 368 -9.86 18.99 1.03
C GLN A 368 -8.34 19.08 1.20
N GLY A 369 -7.61 18.28 0.41
CA GLY A 369 -6.15 18.33 0.30
C GLY A 369 -5.67 19.67 -0.28
N LYS A 370 -4.39 19.91 -0.20
CA LYS A 370 -3.73 21.15 -0.66
C LYS A 370 -2.72 20.83 -1.76
N SER A 371 -2.66 21.67 -2.79
CA SER A 371 -1.56 21.59 -3.76
C SER A 371 -0.22 21.80 -3.05
N LEU A 372 0.73 20.90 -3.32
CA LEU A 372 2.09 20.98 -2.79
C LEU A 372 3.01 21.85 -3.65
N LEU A 373 2.54 22.32 -4.81
CA LEU A 373 3.36 23.18 -5.69
C LEU A 373 3.85 24.46 -4.98
N PRO A 374 3.03 25.18 -4.19
CA PRO A 374 3.51 26.34 -3.44
C PRO A 374 4.62 26.00 -2.43
N LEU A 375 4.53 24.86 -1.73
CA LEU A 375 5.60 24.38 -0.84
C LEU A 375 6.89 24.09 -1.63
N MET A 376 6.78 23.35 -2.73
CA MET A 376 7.93 22.97 -3.56
C MET A 376 8.62 24.20 -4.18
N ARG A 377 7.87 25.27 -4.47
CA ARG A 377 8.41 26.53 -4.99
C ARG A 377 8.93 27.47 -3.91
N GLY A 378 8.72 27.16 -2.63
CA GLY A 378 9.07 28.04 -1.52
C GLY A 378 8.20 29.28 -1.40
N GLU A 379 6.97 29.24 -1.92
CA GLU A 379 5.99 30.32 -1.85
C GLU A 379 5.27 30.34 -0.50
N VAL A 380 5.20 29.19 0.16
CA VAL A 380 4.68 29.02 1.52
C VAL A 380 5.56 28.05 2.31
N ASP A 381 5.61 28.20 3.63
CA ASP A 381 6.40 27.33 4.51
C ASP A 381 5.61 26.12 5.01
N LYS A 382 4.27 26.20 4.99
CA LYS A 382 3.38 25.12 5.44
C LYS A 382 2.01 25.20 4.75
N VAL A 383 1.33 24.06 4.71
CA VAL A 383 -0.06 23.93 4.21
C VAL A 383 -1.04 23.50 5.32
N ARG A 384 -0.51 23.01 6.44
CA ARG A 384 -1.25 22.64 7.66
C ARG A 384 -0.35 22.63 8.88
N ASP A 385 -0.95 22.70 10.08
CA ASP A 385 -0.24 22.70 11.36
C ASP A 385 -0.05 21.30 11.94
N PHE A 386 -0.84 20.31 11.50
CA PHE A 386 -0.83 18.93 11.95
C PHE A 386 -1.26 17.99 10.83
N ALA A 387 -0.97 16.70 10.99
CA ALA A 387 -1.52 15.64 10.15
C ALA A 387 -2.46 14.75 10.96
N ILE A 388 -3.40 14.11 10.29
CA ILE A 388 -4.24 13.07 10.85
C ILE A 388 -3.99 11.75 10.16
N ALA A 389 -4.18 10.65 10.90
CA ALA A 389 -4.22 9.31 10.33
C ALA A 389 -5.19 8.44 11.14
N GLY A 390 -5.51 7.28 10.63
CA GLY A 390 -6.29 6.31 11.40
C GLY A 390 -6.97 5.27 10.56
N TYR A 391 -7.66 4.40 11.29
CA TYR A 391 -8.53 3.39 10.71
C TYR A 391 -9.98 3.80 10.93
N TYR A 392 -10.74 3.89 9.85
CA TYR A 392 -12.16 4.20 9.93
C TYR A 392 -12.88 3.29 10.95
N ASP A 393 -13.67 3.88 11.83
CA ASP A 393 -14.39 3.21 12.92
C ASP A 393 -13.53 2.49 13.98
N TYR A 394 -12.19 2.71 13.99
CA TYR A 394 -11.30 2.09 14.98
C TYR A 394 -10.48 3.10 15.77
N SER A 395 -9.78 3.97 15.06
CA SER A 395 -8.85 4.89 15.69
C SER A 395 -8.62 6.13 14.87
N TRP A 396 -8.30 7.21 15.56
CA TRP A 396 -7.89 8.48 14.99
C TRP A 396 -6.59 8.89 15.63
N ALA A 397 -5.67 9.38 14.85
CA ALA A 397 -4.42 9.92 15.33
C ALA A 397 -4.22 11.34 14.82
N ILE A 398 -3.61 12.19 15.65
CA ILE A 398 -3.12 13.52 15.28
C ILE A 398 -1.62 13.52 15.53
N TYR A 399 -0.87 14.02 14.55
CA TYR A 399 0.56 14.20 14.61
C TYR A 399 0.89 15.67 14.49
N THR A 400 1.61 16.19 15.47
CA THR A 400 2.16 17.55 15.49
C THR A 400 3.68 17.48 15.54
N GLU A 401 4.36 18.61 15.55
CA GLU A 401 5.81 18.66 15.63
C GLU A 401 6.36 17.97 16.90
N ASP A 402 5.65 18.12 18.04
CA ASP A 402 6.11 17.64 19.35
C ASP A 402 5.30 16.44 19.88
N TRP A 403 4.12 16.16 19.32
CA TRP A 403 3.17 15.21 19.88
C TRP A 403 2.53 14.34 18.83
N SER A 404 2.33 13.06 19.15
CA SER A 404 1.35 12.20 18.54
C SER A 404 0.31 11.80 19.60
N TYR A 405 -0.96 11.93 19.23
CA TYR A 405 -2.07 11.49 20.07
C TYR A 405 -2.95 10.54 19.29
N ILE A 406 -3.16 9.35 19.83
CA ILE A 406 -4.03 8.33 19.23
C ILE A 406 -5.27 8.19 20.11
N HIS A 407 -6.43 8.40 19.51
CA HIS A 407 -7.72 8.15 20.11
C HIS A 407 -8.30 6.85 19.57
N TRP A 408 -8.63 5.95 20.46
CA TRP A 408 -9.38 4.74 20.12
C TRP A 408 -10.85 4.98 20.41
N LEU A 409 -11.69 4.47 19.51
CA LEU A 409 -13.15 4.53 19.71
C LEU A 409 -13.56 3.75 20.95
N THR A 410 -14.70 4.12 21.52
CA THR A 410 -15.24 3.51 22.75
C THR A 410 -15.52 2.02 22.55
N ASP A 411 -15.51 1.26 23.65
CA ASP A 411 -15.70 -0.19 23.61
C ASP A 411 -17.00 -0.63 22.91
N ALA A 412 -18.08 0.13 23.07
CA ALA A 412 -19.37 -0.19 22.45
C ALA A 412 -19.36 0.01 20.93
N GLU A 413 -18.76 1.12 20.46
CA GLU A 413 -18.67 1.46 19.05
C GLU A 413 -17.68 0.56 18.32
N THR A 414 -16.54 0.32 18.95
CA THR A 414 -15.47 -0.49 18.36
C THR A 414 -15.81 -1.98 18.36
N ALA A 415 -16.44 -2.48 19.42
CA ALA A 415 -16.78 -3.89 19.52
C ALA A 415 -17.68 -4.35 18.37
N GLU A 416 -18.55 -3.49 17.90
CA GLU A 416 -19.43 -3.80 16.78
C GLU A 416 -18.68 -3.86 15.45
N VAL A 417 -17.81 -2.90 15.20
CA VAL A 417 -17.07 -2.80 13.95
C VAL A 417 -15.90 -3.80 13.88
N MET A 418 -15.17 -3.96 14.98
CA MET A 418 -14.05 -4.92 15.03
C MET A 418 -14.53 -6.37 15.00
N ARG A 419 -15.75 -6.68 15.41
CA ARG A 419 -16.37 -7.99 15.19
C ARG A 419 -16.39 -8.40 13.73
N ALA A 420 -16.47 -7.44 12.86
CA ALA A 420 -16.52 -7.65 11.41
C ALA A 420 -15.16 -7.79 10.72
N THR A 421 -14.05 -7.71 11.44
CA THR A 421 -12.74 -7.72 10.81
C THR A 421 -11.88 -8.88 11.24
N PHE A 422 -11.32 -9.54 10.27
CA PHE A 422 -10.44 -10.69 10.44
C PHE A 422 -9.21 -10.37 11.31
N TYR A 423 -8.62 -9.19 11.16
CA TYR A 423 -7.45 -8.77 11.95
C TYR A 423 -7.71 -8.61 13.44
N SER A 424 -8.94 -8.52 13.85
CA SER A 424 -9.23 -8.47 15.25
C SER A 424 -8.85 -9.75 15.99
N LYS A 425 -8.69 -10.88 15.27
CA LYS A 425 -8.09 -12.10 15.82
C LYS A 425 -6.59 -12.00 16.07
N SER A 426 -5.91 -11.16 15.31
CA SER A 426 -4.46 -10.95 15.42
C SER A 426 -4.10 -9.79 16.37
N VAL A 427 -5.09 -9.05 16.88
CA VAL A 427 -4.85 -8.03 17.90
C VAL A 427 -4.63 -8.73 19.25
N PRO A 428 -3.46 -8.61 19.86
CA PRO A 428 -3.17 -9.27 21.10
C PRO A 428 -4.11 -8.82 22.21
N LYS A 429 -4.60 -9.80 22.98
CA LYS A 429 -5.57 -9.58 24.06
C LYS A 429 -5.05 -8.57 25.09
N GLU A 430 -3.79 -8.64 25.44
CA GLU A 430 -3.14 -7.74 26.38
C GLU A 430 -3.08 -6.29 25.87
N HIS A 431 -2.95 -6.07 24.56
CA HIS A 431 -3.03 -4.73 23.98
C HIS A 431 -4.45 -4.17 24.03
N LEU A 432 -5.46 -5.02 23.84
CA LEU A 432 -6.85 -4.63 23.99
C LEU A 432 -7.19 -4.35 25.46
N GLU A 433 -6.65 -5.16 26.38
CA GLU A 433 -6.79 -4.95 27.83
C GLU A 433 -6.07 -3.67 28.28
N ALA A 434 -4.85 -3.41 27.77
CA ALA A 434 -4.12 -2.17 28.02
C ALA A 434 -4.85 -0.91 27.53
N LEU A 435 -5.72 -1.07 26.53
CA LEU A 435 -6.61 -0.02 26.04
C LEU A 435 -7.92 0.08 26.80
N GLY A 436 -8.10 -0.68 27.89
CA GLY A 436 -9.33 -0.75 28.65
C GLY A 436 -10.42 -1.58 27.99
N ARG A 437 -10.10 -2.37 26.99
CA ARG A 437 -11.05 -3.17 26.19
C ARG A 437 -11.00 -4.62 26.60
N LYS A 438 -12.13 -5.15 27.02
CA LYS A 438 -12.21 -6.58 27.36
C LYS A 438 -12.35 -7.39 26.08
N GLY A 439 -11.30 -8.14 25.84
CA GLY A 439 -11.25 -9.30 24.98
C GLY A 439 -12.01 -9.26 23.67
N PHE A 440 -11.34 -8.93 22.62
CA PHE A 440 -11.76 -9.33 21.31
C PHE A 440 -11.54 -10.84 21.12
N ALA A 441 -12.38 -11.64 21.75
CA ALA A 441 -12.61 -12.93 21.17
C ALA A 441 -13.45 -12.69 19.91
N LEU A 442 -12.83 -12.49 18.80
CA LEU A 442 -13.51 -12.70 17.56
C LEU A 442 -13.57 -14.16 17.32
N ASP A 443 -14.61 -14.69 17.86
CA ASP A 443 -15.09 -15.95 17.41
C ASP A 443 -15.76 -15.77 16.03
N GLN A 444 -15.95 -16.85 15.35
CA GLN A 444 -16.65 -16.84 14.07
C GLN A 444 -18.11 -16.33 14.22
N ASP A 445 -18.68 -16.44 15.40
CA ASP A 445 -20.03 -15.98 15.69
C ASP A 445 -20.11 -14.45 15.82
N ALA A 446 -19.04 -13.82 16.34
CA ALA A 446 -18.92 -12.36 16.31
C ALA A 446 -18.75 -11.83 14.88
N MET A 447 -18.05 -12.56 14.01
CA MET A 447 -17.96 -12.20 12.58
C MET A 447 -19.30 -12.37 11.86
N LYS A 448 -20.07 -13.41 12.17
CA LYS A 448 -21.42 -13.60 11.63
C LYS A 448 -22.40 -12.51 12.06
N GLY A 449 -22.23 -11.96 13.26
CA GLY A 449 -23.06 -10.88 13.77
C GLY A 449 -22.72 -9.48 13.27
N ALA A 450 -21.65 -9.33 12.57
CA ALA A 450 -21.19 -8.03 12.09
C ALA A 450 -21.93 -7.55 10.84
N ASP A 451 -22.48 -8.46 10.09
CA ASP A 451 -23.32 -8.17 8.95
C ASP A 451 -24.78 -8.21 9.41
N LYS A 452 -25.18 -7.16 10.08
CA LYS A 452 -26.45 -7.10 10.80
C LYS A 452 -27.68 -6.96 9.94
N ALA A 453 -27.52 -6.84 8.65
CA ALA A 453 -28.66 -6.80 7.77
C ALA A 453 -29.44 -8.11 7.80
N GLU A 454 -28.75 -9.26 7.94
CA GLU A 454 -29.36 -10.57 8.14
C GLU A 454 -28.39 -11.56 8.81
N PRO A 455 -28.88 -12.53 9.60
CA PRO A 455 -28.04 -13.59 10.14
C PRO A 455 -27.43 -14.40 8.98
N LEU A 456 -26.13 -14.46 8.95
CA LEU A 456 -25.39 -15.20 7.92
C LEU A 456 -25.16 -16.65 8.29
N GLU A 457 -26.13 -17.31 8.90
CA GLU A 457 -26.01 -18.72 9.26
C GLU A 457 -25.62 -19.55 8.06
N GLY A 458 -24.41 -20.12 8.09
CA GLY A 458 -23.88 -20.97 7.03
C GLY A 458 -23.65 -20.26 5.70
N LYS A 459 -23.72 -18.94 5.65
CA LYS A 459 -23.48 -18.13 4.47
C LYS A 459 -22.10 -17.48 4.52
N THR A 460 -21.52 -17.31 3.39
CA THR A 460 -20.35 -16.49 3.18
C THR A 460 -20.75 -15.01 3.28
N LEU A 461 -19.92 -14.17 3.90
CA LEU A 461 -20.19 -12.75 4.01
C LEU A 461 -20.35 -12.12 2.63
N THR A 462 -21.47 -11.45 2.43
CA THR A 462 -21.69 -10.62 1.25
C THR A 462 -20.98 -9.30 1.44
N TYR A 463 -20.06 -9.02 0.55
CA TYR A 463 -19.21 -7.83 0.69
C TYR A 463 -19.84 -6.59 0.06
N PHE A 464 -20.65 -6.79 -0.97
CA PHE A 464 -21.32 -5.71 -1.68
C PHE A 464 -22.68 -6.15 -2.14
N ASP A 465 -23.63 -5.25 -2.00
CA ASP A 465 -24.87 -5.36 -2.73
C ASP A 465 -24.64 -5.08 -4.20
N THR A 466 -25.32 -5.79 -5.03
CA THR A 466 -25.31 -5.52 -6.46
C THR A 466 -26.28 -4.40 -6.80
N LEU A 467 -26.08 -3.78 -7.95
CA LEU A 467 -27.01 -2.76 -8.47
C LEU A 467 -28.46 -3.26 -8.61
N ASP A 468 -28.68 -4.57 -8.67
CA ASP A 468 -29.99 -5.21 -8.73
C ASP A 468 -30.41 -5.84 -7.39
N GLY A 469 -29.71 -5.57 -6.31
CA GLY A 469 -29.99 -6.09 -4.97
C GLY A 469 -29.62 -7.56 -4.77
N LYS A 470 -28.90 -8.18 -5.70
CA LYS A 470 -28.41 -9.56 -5.56
C LYS A 470 -26.97 -9.57 -5.10
N GLU A 471 -26.68 -10.52 -4.24
CA GLU A 471 -25.31 -10.77 -3.80
C GLU A 471 -24.42 -11.19 -4.95
N GLN A 472 -23.35 -10.46 -5.19
CA GLN A 472 -22.34 -10.83 -6.19
C GLN A 472 -21.04 -11.29 -5.55
N TRP A 473 -20.84 -11.01 -4.27
CA TRP A 473 -19.61 -11.31 -3.57
C TRP A 473 -19.90 -12.03 -2.27
N THR A 474 -19.51 -13.27 -2.27
CA THR A 474 -19.41 -14.01 -1.03
C THR A 474 -17.94 -14.21 -0.72
N CYS A 475 -17.46 -13.62 0.34
CA CYS A 475 -16.09 -13.82 0.77
C CYS A 475 -15.98 -15.05 1.64
N THR A 476 -15.11 -15.95 1.26
CA THR A 476 -14.57 -16.94 2.18
C THR A 476 -13.80 -16.22 3.30
N PRO A 477 -13.58 -16.79 4.45
CA PRO A 477 -12.74 -16.20 5.49
C PRO A 477 -11.37 -15.72 4.97
N CYS A 478 -10.81 -16.41 3.97
CA CYS A 478 -9.55 -16.04 3.33
C CYS A 478 -9.68 -14.76 2.47
N LEU A 479 -10.72 -14.65 1.67
CA LEU A 479 -11.01 -13.44 0.90
C LEU A 479 -11.42 -12.26 1.78
N LEU A 480 -12.11 -12.54 2.89
CA LEU A 480 -12.33 -11.55 3.94
C LEU A 480 -11.03 -11.04 4.53
N TYR A 481 -10.08 -11.95 4.74
CA TYR A 481 -8.76 -11.55 5.20
C TYR A 481 -8.11 -10.61 4.19
N THR A 482 -7.99 -11.01 2.95
CA THR A 482 -7.35 -10.20 1.92
C THR A 482 -8.13 -8.92 1.58
N SER A 483 -9.45 -8.98 1.46
CA SER A 483 -10.27 -7.83 1.11
C SER A 483 -10.54 -6.84 2.25
N ARG A 484 -10.44 -7.30 3.52
CA ARG A 484 -10.60 -6.41 4.69
C ARG A 484 -9.29 -6.07 5.38
N CYS A 485 -8.28 -6.80 5.07
CA CYS A 485 -7.01 -6.70 5.75
C CYS A 485 -5.95 -6.06 4.90
N VAL A 486 -6.17 -6.04 3.66
CA VAL A 486 -5.30 -5.33 2.73
C VAL A 486 -5.80 -3.94 2.50
#